data_2f6a3f83cd907cdd6bc53cc1b9791fa9
#
_entry.id   2f6a3f83cd907cdd6bc53cc1b9791fa9
#
_cell.length_a   1.000
_cell.length_b   1.000
_cell.length_c   1.000
_cell.angle_alpha   90.00
_cell.angle_beta   90.00
_cell.angle_gamma   90.00
#
_symmetry.space_group_name_H-M   'P 1'
#
loop_
_entity.id
_entity.type
_entity.pdbx_description
1 polymer ?
#
loop_
_entity_poly.entity_id
_entity_poly.type
_entity_poly.pdbx_seq_one_letter_code
_entity_poly.pdbx_strand_id
1 'polypeptide(L)'
;VRYFEGVNARALDHAALLAANDGEAFDLMVCDVSFISVALIYPSALPLIRPGGYLLSLVKPQFEVGREGLGHGGIVRDTSLYAGMEDKISRCVAELGFDKLGWFDSPIKGGDGNHEFFILARRR
;
A
#
# COMPACT_ATOMS: atom_id res chain seq x y z
N VAL A 1 7.22 7.97 18.41
CA VAL A 1 6.92 6.80 17.58
C VAL A 1 6.55 5.62 18.47
N ARG A 2 5.46 4.98 18.14
CA ARG A 2 5.01 3.76 18.81
C ARG A 2 5.30 2.56 17.92
N TYR A 3 5.61 1.44 18.53
CA TYR A 3 5.97 0.22 17.82
C TYR A 3 5.10 -0.96 18.29
N PHE A 4 4.54 -1.68 17.32
CA PHE A 4 3.70 -2.85 17.59
C PHE A 4 4.21 -4.04 16.78
N GLU A 5 4.33 -5.20 17.41
CA GLU A 5 4.69 -6.46 16.76
C GLU A 5 3.52 -7.43 16.79
N GLY A 6 3.52 -8.40 15.88
CA GLY A 6 2.51 -9.44 15.81
C GLY A 6 1.12 -8.94 15.41
N VAL A 7 1.05 -7.74 14.86
CA VAL A 7 -0.22 -7.12 14.45
C VAL A 7 -0.56 -7.53 13.02
N ASN A 8 -1.81 -7.97 12.80
CA ASN A 8 -2.29 -8.31 11.47
C ASN A 8 -2.79 -7.03 10.77
N ALA A 9 -2.06 -6.59 9.74
CA ALA A 9 -2.40 -5.36 9.00
C ALA A 9 -3.71 -5.45 8.20
N ARG A 10 -4.26 -6.67 8.00
CA ARG A 10 -5.58 -6.84 7.37
C ARG A 10 -6.73 -6.55 8.33
N ALA A 11 -6.46 -6.55 9.64
CA ALA A 11 -7.47 -6.37 10.67
C ALA A 11 -6.85 -5.60 11.85
N LEU A 12 -6.53 -4.33 11.63
CA LEU A 12 -5.91 -3.49 12.65
C LEU A 12 -6.90 -3.12 13.75
N ASP A 13 -6.41 -3.11 14.99
CA ASP A 13 -7.18 -2.60 16.13
C ASP A 13 -7.10 -1.07 16.12
N HIS A 14 -8.11 -0.43 15.54
CA HIS A 14 -8.14 1.02 15.40
C HIS A 14 -8.15 1.72 16.77
N ALA A 15 -8.88 1.19 17.74
CA ALA A 15 -8.93 1.80 19.06
C ALA A 15 -7.57 1.83 19.73
N ALA A 16 -6.81 0.72 19.66
CA ALA A 16 -5.48 0.63 20.23
C ALA A 16 -4.49 1.56 19.52
N LEU A 17 -4.54 1.62 18.19
CA LEU A 17 -3.66 2.48 17.40
C LEU A 17 -3.95 3.96 17.62
N LEU A 18 -5.23 4.35 17.64
CA LEU A 18 -5.60 5.74 17.92
C LEU A 18 -5.24 6.14 19.34
N ALA A 19 -5.43 5.24 20.33
CA ALA A 19 -5.03 5.50 21.70
C ALA A 19 -3.53 5.76 21.83
N ALA A 20 -2.71 5.05 21.04
CA ALA A 20 -1.27 5.27 20.99
C ALA A 20 -0.89 6.62 20.36
N ASN A 21 -1.82 7.28 19.67
CA ASN A 21 -1.66 8.62 19.08
C ASN A 21 -2.59 9.63 19.76
N ASP A 22 -2.77 9.51 21.07
CA ASP A 22 -3.59 10.40 21.88
C ASP A 22 -5.07 10.51 21.40
N GLY A 23 -5.59 9.43 20.84
CA GLY A 23 -6.96 9.35 20.31
C GLY A 23 -7.15 9.98 18.94
N GLU A 24 -6.10 10.47 18.30
CA GLU A 24 -6.18 11.18 17.03
C GLU A 24 -5.77 10.30 15.85
N ALA A 25 -6.39 10.52 14.69
CA ALA A 25 -6.00 9.90 13.43
C ALA A 25 -4.65 10.44 12.96
N PHE A 26 -4.00 9.70 12.07
CA PHE A 26 -2.63 9.99 11.64
C PHE A 26 -2.61 10.96 10.45
N ASP A 27 -1.55 11.76 10.38
CA ASP A 27 -1.32 12.73 9.29
C ASP A 27 -0.73 12.08 8.06
N LEU A 28 0.11 11.09 8.25
CA LEU A 28 0.84 10.39 7.19
C LEU A 28 0.94 8.92 7.54
N MET A 29 0.66 8.07 6.56
CA MET A 29 0.93 6.65 6.65
C MET A 29 1.92 6.26 5.56
N VAL A 30 2.97 5.55 5.95
CA VAL A 30 3.91 4.92 5.02
C VAL A 30 3.67 3.42 5.10
N CYS A 31 3.53 2.77 3.95
CA CYS A 31 3.23 1.35 3.88
C CYS A 31 4.27 0.62 3.04
N ASP A 32 4.86 -0.42 3.61
CA ASP A 32 5.76 -1.35 2.93
C ASP A 32 5.46 -2.75 3.43
N VAL A 33 4.68 -3.51 2.67
CA VAL A 33 4.30 -4.88 3.03
C VAL A 33 4.72 -5.85 1.94
N SER A 34 5.01 -7.08 2.34
CA SER A 34 5.42 -8.16 1.44
C SER A 34 4.50 -9.36 1.58
N PHE A 35 4.43 -10.17 0.52
CA PHE A 35 3.68 -11.44 0.45
C PHE A 35 2.16 -11.28 0.55
N ILE A 36 1.65 -10.08 0.31
CA ILE A 36 0.22 -9.80 0.31
C ILE A 36 -0.05 -8.59 -0.58
N SER A 37 -1.21 -8.57 -1.26
CA SER A 37 -1.66 -7.39 -1.99
C SER A 37 -1.98 -6.26 -1.02
N VAL A 38 -1.55 -5.04 -1.36
CA VAL A 38 -1.92 -3.84 -0.59
C VAL A 38 -3.43 -3.60 -0.59
N ALA A 39 -4.14 -4.06 -1.62
CA ALA A 39 -5.60 -3.96 -1.68
C ALA A 39 -6.29 -4.69 -0.51
N LEU A 40 -5.64 -5.67 0.11
CA LEU A 40 -6.13 -6.36 1.30
C LEU A 40 -5.78 -5.61 2.59
N ILE A 41 -4.80 -4.74 2.56
CA ILE A 41 -4.33 -3.97 3.72
C ILE A 41 -5.06 -2.63 3.84
N TYR A 42 -5.27 -1.94 2.73
CA TYR A 42 -5.80 -0.57 2.72
C TYR A 42 -7.16 -0.42 3.42
N PRO A 43 -8.14 -1.33 3.26
CA PRO A 43 -9.42 -1.16 3.95
C PRO A 43 -9.30 -1.10 5.47
N SER A 44 -8.33 -1.79 6.06
CA SER A 44 -8.08 -1.76 7.50
C SER A 44 -7.22 -0.56 7.91
N ALA A 45 -6.27 -0.14 7.08
CA ALA A 45 -5.25 0.84 7.43
C ALA A 45 -5.65 2.27 7.09
N LEU A 46 -6.19 2.52 5.91
CA LEU A 46 -6.44 3.88 5.43
C LEU A 46 -7.44 4.67 6.26
N PRO A 47 -8.46 4.06 6.91
CA PRO A 47 -9.34 4.82 7.80
C PRO A 47 -8.63 5.48 9.00
N LEU A 48 -7.40 5.04 9.31
CA LEU A 48 -6.59 5.64 10.37
C LEU A 48 -5.96 6.98 9.96
N ILE A 49 -5.97 7.33 8.69
CA ILE A 49 -5.45 8.60 8.18
C ILE A 49 -6.55 9.64 8.30
N ARG A 50 -6.23 10.81 8.88
CA ARG A 50 -7.20 11.89 9.01
C ARG A 50 -7.62 12.45 7.64
N PRO A 51 -8.80 13.09 7.52
CA PRO A 51 -9.13 13.87 6.32
C PRO A 51 -8.02 14.90 6.04
N GLY A 52 -7.57 14.97 4.79
CA GLY A 52 -6.44 15.80 4.39
C GLY A 52 -5.08 15.19 4.66
N GLY A 53 -5.00 14.04 5.32
CA GLY A 53 -3.75 13.31 5.53
C GLY A 53 -3.32 12.53 4.29
N TYR A 54 -2.12 11.95 4.35
CA TYR A 54 -1.47 11.36 3.18
C TYR A 54 -1.13 9.89 3.39
N LEU A 55 -1.19 9.15 2.29
CA LEU A 55 -0.64 7.80 2.16
C LEU A 55 0.55 7.84 1.21
N LEU A 56 1.68 7.27 1.62
CA LEU A 56 2.79 6.93 0.73
C LEU A 56 3.04 5.43 0.86
N SER A 57 2.75 4.68 -0.17
CA SER A 57 2.80 3.22 -0.11
C SER A 57 3.62 2.65 -1.25
N LEU A 58 4.49 1.69 -0.92
CA LEU A 58 5.10 0.83 -1.91
C LEU A 58 4.03 -0.10 -2.49
N VAL A 59 4.10 -0.32 -3.79
CA VAL A 59 3.29 -1.28 -4.51
C VAL A 59 4.25 -2.21 -5.25
N LYS A 60 4.16 -3.49 -4.94
CA LYS A 60 5.09 -4.51 -5.42
C LYS A 60 4.38 -5.41 -6.42
N PRO A 61 4.69 -5.31 -7.72
CA PRO A 61 3.96 -6.07 -8.76
C PRO A 61 3.90 -7.57 -8.48
N GLN A 62 4.95 -8.15 -7.90
CA GLN A 62 5.01 -9.57 -7.61
C GLN A 62 3.91 -10.05 -6.66
N PHE A 63 3.31 -9.15 -5.87
CA PHE A 63 2.23 -9.48 -4.96
C PHE A 63 0.86 -8.98 -5.44
N GLU A 64 0.82 -8.37 -6.65
CA GLU A 64 -0.40 -7.77 -7.19
C GLU A 64 -0.93 -8.45 -8.45
N VAL A 65 -0.06 -9.11 -9.23
CA VAL A 65 -0.43 -9.61 -10.57
C VAL A 65 -0.92 -11.05 -10.59
N GLY A 66 -0.92 -11.75 -9.46
CA GLY A 66 -1.28 -13.16 -9.43
C GLY A 66 -0.16 -14.08 -9.91
N ARG A 67 -0.35 -15.40 -9.74
CA ARG A 67 0.69 -16.39 -10.07
C ARG A 67 1.01 -16.43 -11.56
N GLU A 68 0.02 -16.30 -12.41
CA GLU A 68 0.18 -16.31 -13.86
C GLU A 68 0.99 -15.12 -14.38
N GLY A 69 1.08 -14.04 -13.61
CA GLY A 69 1.90 -12.88 -13.95
C GLY A 69 3.35 -13.01 -13.54
N LEU A 70 3.71 -14.06 -12.77
CA LEU A 70 5.06 -14.24 -12.27
C LEU A 70 5.89 -15.10 -13.23
N GLY A 71 7.08 -14.60 -13.57
CA GLY A 71 8.07 -15.35 -14.31
C GLY A 71 8.95 -16.21 -13.39
N HIS A 72 10.05 -16.71 -13.96
CA HIS A 72 11.04 -17.49 -13.24
C HIS A 72 11.58 -16.71 -12.03
N GLY A 73 11.67 -17.35 -10.89
CA GLY A 73 12.16 -16.73 -9.66
C GLY A 73 11.19 -15.75 -9.02
N GLY A 74 9.91 -15.73 -9.43
CA GLY A 74 8.90 -14.83 -8.88
C GLY A 74 9.02 -13.39 -9.38
N ILE A 75 9.67 -13.18 -10.55
CA ILE A 75 9.87 -11.86 -11.12
C ILE A 75 8.80 -11.58 -12.18
N VAL A 76 8.19 -10.40 -12.09
CA VAL A 76 7.24 -9.91 -13.09
C VAL A 76 8.04 -9.36 -14.28
N ARG A 77 7.99 -10.07 -15.40
CA ARG A 77 8.75 -9.70 -16.63
C ARG A 77 7.89 -8.98 -17.65
N ASP A 78 6.58 -9.23 -17.63
CA ASP A 78 5.63 -8.61 -18.55
C ASP A 78 5.22 -7.23 -18.02
N THR A 79 5.89 -6.19 -18.51
CA THR A 79 5.65 -4.82 -18.05
C THR A 79 4.27 -4.30 -18.46
N SER A 80 3.58 -4.96 -19.39
CA SER A 80 2.20 -4.58 -19.73
C SER A 80 1.23 -4.79 -18.58
N LEU A 81 1.59 -5.63 -17.60
CA LEU A 81 0.79 -5.86 -16.41
C LEU A 81 0.79 -4.66 -15.45
N TYR A 82 1.78 -3.77 -15.56
CA TYR A 82 1.90 -2.63 -14.65
C TYR A 82 0.74 -1.64 -14.77
N ALA A 83 0.25 -1.39 -15.99
CA ALA A 83 -0.87 -0.47 -16.19
C ALA A 83 -2.16 -0.96 -15.51
N GLY A 84 -2.46 -2.25 -15.63
CA GLY A 84 -3.62 -2.86 -14.96
C GLY A 84 -3.48 -2.84 -13.45
N MET A 85 -2.28 -3.08 -12.95
CA MET A 85 -1.97 -3.01 -11.53
C MET A 85 -2.15 -1.60 -10.98
N GLU A 86 -1.61 -0.60 -11.66
CA GLU A 86 -1.76 0.82 -11.29
C GLU A 86 -3.24 1.20 -11.23
N ASP A 87 -4.02 0.80 -12.23
CA ASP A 87 -5.45 1.07 -12.30
C ASP A 87 -6.21 0.42 -11.13
N LYS A 88 -5.90 -0.84 -10.81
CA LYS A 88 -6.47 -1.56 -9.67
C LYS A 88 -6.22 -0.84 -8.35
N ILE A 89 -4.99 -0.45 -8.09
CA ILE A 89 -4.61 0.21 -6.84
C ILE A 89 -5.19 1.62 -6.77
N SER A 90 -5.19 2.34 -7.88
CA SER A 90 -5.79 3.68 -7.97
C SER A 90 -7.29 3.65 -7.64
N ARG A 91 -8.02 2.66 -8.16
CA ARG A 91 -9.44 2.48 -7.82
C ARG A 91 -9.64 2.13 -6.37
N CYS A 92 -8.76 1.29 -5.80
CA CYS A 92 -8.84 0.89 -4.41
C CYS A 92 -8.76 2.10 -3.48
N VAL A 93 -7.79 2.98 -3.68
CA VAL A 93 -7.65 4.18 -2.85
C VAL A 93 -8.81 5.16 -3.08
N ALA A 94 -9.29 5.29 -4.31
CA ALA A 94 -10.43 6.15 -4.63
C ALA A 94 -11.70 5.70 -3.90
N GLU A 95 -11.98 4.40 -3.89
CA GLU A 95 -13.13 3.82 -3.19
C GLU A 95 -13.05 4.04 -1.69
N LEU A 96 -11.86 4.15 -1.13
CA LEU A 96 -11.62 4.40 0.29
C LEU A 96 -11.60 5.90 0.63
N GLY A 97 -11.88 6.77 -0.33
CA GLY A 97 -12.00 8.21 -0.10
C GLY A 97 -10.70 8.99 -0.30
N PHE A 98 -9.76 8.46 -1.09
CA PHE A 98 -8.49 9.10 -1.36
C PHE A 98 -8.36 9.54 -2.81
N ASP A 99 -7.69 10.66 -3.02
CA ASP A 99 -7.29 11.12 -4.35
C ASP A 99 -5.84 10.71 -4.60
N LYS A 100 -5.59 10.04 -5.72
CA LYS A 100 -4.23 9.71 -6.14
C LYS A 100 -3.53 10.99 -6.61
N LEU A 101 -2.43 11.34 -5.97
CA LEU A 101 -1.61 12.50 -6.33
C LEU A 101 -0.45 12.12 -7.23
N GLY A 102 0.05 10.89 -7.13
CA GLY A 102 1.16 10.46 -7.95
C GLY A 102 1.38 8.95 -7.94
N TRP A 103 2.08 8.50 -8.95
CA TRP A 103 2.54 7.12 -9.11
C TRP A 103 3.97 7.19 -9.64
N PHE A 104 4.91 6.63 -8.87
CA PHE A 104 6.33 6.83 -9.14
C PHE A 104 7.05 5.49 -9.18
N ASP A 105 8.08 5.39 -10.03
CA ASP A 105 9.00 4.28 -10.00
C ASP A 105 9.84 4.38 -8.72
N SER A 106 10.02 3.25 -8.03
CA SER A 106 11.00 3.19 -6.95
C SER A 106 12.40 3.26 -7.56
N PRO A 107 13.31 4.11 -7.02
CA PRO A 107 14.68 4.17 -7.49
C PRO A 107 15.48 2.92 -7.14
N ILE A 108 14.97 2.09 -6.23
CA ILE A 108 15.63 0.87 -5.78
C ILE A 108 14.72 -0.31 -6.12
N LYS A 109 15.27 -1.36 -6.74
CA LYS A 109 14.55 -2.60 -6.99
C LYS A 109 14.40 -3.39 -5.70
N GLY A 110 13.32 -4.18 -5.61
CA GLY A 110 13.15 -5.11 -4.51
C GLY A 110 14.30 -6.12 -4.42
N GLY A 111 14.44 -6.75 -3.25
CA GLY A 111 15.52 -7.71 -3.01
C GLY A 111 15.52 -8.93 -3.93
N ASP A 112 14.38 -9.22 -4.57
CA ASP A 112 14.22 -10.29 -5.58
C ASP A 112 14.49 -9.80 -7.01
N GLY A 113 14.84 -8.52 -7.22
CA GLY A 113 15.06 -7.91 -8.52
C GLY A 113 13.81 -7.35 -9.19
N ASN A 114 12.64 -7.41 -8.56
CA ASN A 114 11.43 -6.82 -9.10
C ASN A 114 11.47 -5.30 -9.08
N HIS A 115 10.92 -4.70 -10.12
CA HIS A 115 10.62 -3.28 -10.16
C HIS A 115 9.48 -3.00 -9.18
N GLU A 116 9.58 -1.92 -8.41
CA GLU A 116 8.56 -1.52 -7.45
C GLU A 116 8.13 -0.08 -7.70
N PHE A 117 6.93 0.27 -7.20
CA PHE A 117 6.35 1.58 -7.40
C PHE A 117 5.92 2.18 -6.07
N PHE A 118 5.76 3.51 -6.05
CA PHE A 118 5.10 4.22 -4.97
C PHE A 118 3.78 4.81 -5.46
N ILE A 119 2.75 4.72 -4.63
CA ILE A 119 1.56 5.56 -4.79
C ILE A 119 1.54 6.61 -3.68
N LEU A 120 1.27 7.85 -4.07
CA LEU A 120 1.01 8.95 -3.15
C LEU A 120 -0.46 9.33 -3.29
N ALA A 121 -1.18 9.34 -2.18
CA ALA A 121 -2.59 9.67 -2.16
C ALA A 121 -2.92 10.56 -0.96
N ARG A 122 -3.97 11.35 -1.09
CA ARG A 122 -4.46 12.23 -0.02
C ARG A 122 -5.91 11.91 0.28
N ARG A 123 -6.25 11.81 1.57
CA ARG A 123 -7.64 11.60 1.98
C ARG A 123 -8.47 12.87 1.78
N ARG A 124 -9.60 12.70 1.10
CA ARG A 124 -10.61 13.77 0.93
C ARG A 124 -11.23 14.19 2.24
#